data_3e8ae5a4db7de6b18a6d696035d7bd06
#
_entry.id   3e8ae5a4db7de6b18a6d696035d7bd06
#
_cell.length_a   1.000
_cell.length_b   1.000
_cell.length_c   1.000
_cell.angle_alpha   90.00
_cell.angle_beta   90.00
_cell.angle_gamma   90.00
#
_symmetry.space_group_name_H-M   'P 1'
#
loop_
_entity.id
_entity.type
_entity.pdbx_description
1 polymer ?
#
loop_
_entity_poly.entity_id
_entity_poly.type
_entity_poly.pdbx_seq_one_letter_code
_entity_poly.pdbx_strand_id
1 'polypeptide(L)'
;MKKTPVFKTIDGNEAAAYVAYRLNEAMAIYPITPSSPIAEWCDQWQSEGKKNLWGTIPGIVEMQSEGGAVGAVHGMLQTGAMSTTFTASQGLLLMIPNMFKIAGELLPTVFHVTARTVATHCLLYTSPSPRD
;
A
#
# COMPACT_ATOMS: atom_id res chain seq x y z
N MET A 1 -15.41 9.05 -27.63
CA MET A 1 -14.29 8.39 -28.32
C MET A 1 -13.83 7.18 -27.52
N LYS A 2 -13.83 5.98 -28.09
CA LYS A 2 -13.17 4.82 -27.46
C LYS A 2 -11.67 5.08 -27.45
N LYS A 3 -11.07 5.22 -26.27
CA LYS A 3 -9.60 5.30 -26.17
C LYS A 3 -9.01 3.95 -26.56
N THR A 4 -8.04 3.97 -27.45
CA THR A 4 -7.28 2.77 -27.81
C THR A 4 -6.55 2.25 -26.57
N PRO A 5 -6.64 0.95 -26.25
CA PRO A 5 -5.92 0.40 -25.12
C PRO A 5 -4.41 0.54 -25.32
N VAL A 6 -3.72 0.97 -24.27
CA VAL A 6 -2.26 1.09 -24.22
C VAL A 6 -1.70 -0.12 -23.48
N PHE A 7 -0.79 -0.84 -24.11
CA PHE A 7 -0.09 -1.97 -23.51
C PHE A 7 1.27 -1.52 -23.00
N LYS A 8 1.63 -1.93 -21.80
CA LYS A 8 2.92 -1.64 -21.16
C LYS A 8 3.39 -2.87 -20.38
N THR A 9 4.66 -3.18 -20.47
CA THR A 9 5.28 -4.19 -19.59
C THR A 9 5.69 -3.53 -18.29
N ILE A 10 5.14 -4.01 -17.19
CA ILE A 10 5.38 -3.50 -15.83
C ILE A 10 5.47 -4.66 -14.85
N ASP A 11 6.08 -4.43 -13.71
CA ASP A 11 6.06 -5.41 -12.62
C ASP A 11 4.78 -5.28 -11.76
N GLY A 12 4.59 -6.22 -10.83
CA GLY A 12 3.42 -6.23 -9.95
C GLY A 12 3.34 -5.04 -9.01
N ASN A 13 4.48 -4.53 -8.54
CA ASN A 13 4.53 -3.34 -7.68
C ASN A 13 4.08 -2.09 -8.44
N GLU A 14 4.56 -1.88 -9.67
CA GLU A 14 4.11 -0.75 -10.50
C GLU A 14 2.62 -0.86 -10.82
N ALA A 15 2.13 -2.06 -11.13
CA ALA A 15 0.72 -2.29 -11.42
C ALA A 15 -0.17 -1.98 -10.21
N ALA A 16 0.21 -2.44 -9.02
CA ALA A 16 -0.50 -2.14 -7.78
C ALA A 16 -0.46 -0.65 -7.45
N ALA A 17 0.71 -0.02 -7.56
CA ALA A 17 0.88 1.41 -7.35
C ALA A 17 -0.02 2.24 -8.27
N TYR A 18 -0.10 1.86 -9.55
CA TYR A 18 -0.89 2.55 -10.54
C TYR A 18 -2.37 2.64 -10.17
N VAL A 19 -2.93 1.55 -9.67
CA VAL A 19 -4.34 1.50 -9.24
C VAL A 19 -4.51 2.19 -7.90
N ALA A 20 -3.65 1.89 -6.92
CA ALA A 20 -3.73 2.45 -5.58
C ALA A 20 -3.66 3.98 -5.58
N TYR A 21 -2.73 4.56 -6.34
CA TYR A 21 -2.57 6.00 -6.44
C TYR A 21 -3.83 6.69 -6.98
N ARG A 22 -4.51 6.05 -7.94
CA ARG A 22 -5.71 6.63 -8.56
C ARG A 22 -6.95 6.53 -7.72
N LEU A 23 -7.05 5.51 -6.87
CA LEU A 23 -8.24 5.25 -6.06
C LEU A 23 -8.20 5.85 -4.67
N ASN A 24 -7.04 6.32 -4.21
CA ASN A 24 -6.88 6.83 -2.85
C ASN A 24 -6.60 8.33 -2.82
N GLU A 25 -7.05 8.96 -1.75
CA GLU A 25 -6.83 10.37 -1.44
C GLU A 25 -5.63 10.56 -0.52
N ALA A 26 -5.29 9.53 0.26
CA ALA A 26 -4.16 9.56 1.18
C ALA A 26 -3.52 8.18 1.32
N MET A 27 -2.24 8.18 1.66
CA MET A 27 -1.44 6.97 1.88
C MET A 27 -0.52 7.20 3.07
N ALA A 28 -0.51 6.27 4.00
CA ALA A 28 0.47 6.26 5.08
C ALA A 28 1.34 5.02 4.93
N ILE A 29 2.65 5.21 4.85
CA ILE A 29 3.60 4.16 4.50
C ILE A 29 4.74 4.08 5.52
N TYR A 30 5.26 2.88 5.67
CA TYR A 30 6.56 2.63 6.26
C TYR A 30 7.32 1.74 5.29
N PRO A 31 8.36 2.28 4.60
CA PRO A 31 9.04 1.56 3.53
C PRO A 31 9.65 0.25 4.03
N ILE A 32 9.36 -0.83 3.33
CA ILE A 32 9.91 -2.16 3.60
C ILE A 32 10.04 -2.95 2.30
N THR A 33 11.17 -3.62 2.12
CA THR A 33 11.40 -4.52 0.99
C THR A 33 10.53 -5.80 1.14
N PRO A 34 9.82 -6.25 0.08
CA PRO A 34 9.93 -5.82 -1.33
C PRO A 34 8.86 -4.83 -1.79
N SER A 35 8.12 -4.18 -0.90
CA SER A 35 7.03 -3.27 -1.26
C SER A 35 7.45 -1.82 -1.51
N SER A 36 8.68 -1.43 -1.14
CA SER A 36 9.19 -0.06 -1.30
C SER A 36 8.98 0.55 -2.69
N PRO A 37 9.14 -0.20 -3.81
CA PRO A 37 8.90 0.36 -5.14
C PRO A 37 7.48 0.88 -5.36
N ILE A 38 6.46 0.37 -4.64
CA ILE A 38 5.09 0.89 -4.73
C ILE A 38 5.06 2.34 -4.22
N ALA A 39 5.66 2.56 -3.06
CA ALA A 39 5.75 3.90 -2.47
C ALA A 39 6.55 4.85 -3.35
N GLU A 40 7.68 4.42 -3.90
CA GLU A 40 8.53 5.21 -4.79
C GLU A 40 7.76 5.68 -6.03
N TRP A 41 6.98 4.81 -6.67
CA TRP A 41 6.10 5.19 -7.78
C TRP A 41 5.05 6.23 -7.36
N CYS A 42 4.44 6.05 -6.19
CA CYS A 42 3.45 6.99 -5.69
C CYS A 42 4.06 8.36 -5.39
N ASP A 43 5.24 8.39 -4.77
CA ASP A 43 5.98 9.63 -4.49
C ASP A 43 6.37 10.37 -5.78
N GLN A 44 6.82 9.63 -6.79
CA GLN A 44 7.14 10.20 -8.09
C GLN A 44 5.92 10.86 -8.72
N TRP A 45 4.79 10.15 -8.76
CA TRP A 45 3.57 10.69 -9.36
C TRP A 45 2.99 11.86 -8.57
N GLN A 46 3.15 11.87 -7.24
CA GLN A 46 2.79 13.01 -6.41
C GLN A 46 3.64 14.24 -6.77
N SER A 47 4.97 14.07 -6.89
CA SER A 47 5.88 15.15 -7.26
C SER A 47 5.62 15.69 -8.67
N GLU A 48 5.15 14.84 -9.58
CA GLU A 48 4.72 15.23 -10.93
C GLU A 48 3.34 15.91 -10.95
N GLY A 49 2.67 16.03 -9.82
CA GLY A 49 1.34 16.64 -9.71
C GLY A 49 0.22 15.81 -10.34
N LYS A 50 0.41 14.51 -10.50
CA LYS A 50 -0.63 13.64 -11.07
C LYS A 50 -1.83 13.56 -10.15
N LYS A 51 -3.01 13.69 -10.73
CA LYS A 51 -4.27 13.63 -9.99
C LYS A 51 -4.82 12.20 -9.93
N ASN A 52 -5.50 11.91 -8.84
CA ASN A 52 -6.30 10.70 -8.67
C ASN A 52 -7.65 10.82 -9.41
N LEU A 53 -8.53 9.83 -9.27
CA LEU A 53 -9.88 9.84 -9.86
C LEU A 53 -10.78 10.94 -9.31
N TRP A 54 -10.50 11.43 -8.12
CA TRP A 54 -11.25 12.51 -7.46
C TRP A 54 -10.79 13.90 -7.88
N GLY A 55 -9.77 14.00 -8.73
CA GLY A 55 -9.22 15.25 -9.21
C GLY A 55 -8.24 15.93 -8.25
N THR A 56 -7.82 15.24 -7.19
CA THR A 56 -6.85 15.72 -6.20
C THR A 56 -5.51 15.01 -6.34
N ILE A 57 -4.46 15.59 -5.80
CA ILE A 57 -3.15 14.94 -5.67
C ILE A 57 -3.16 14.20 -4.32
N PRO A 58 -2.97 12.87 -4.30
CA PRO A 58 -2.96 12.11 -3.05
C PRO A 58 -1.90 12.61 -2.07
N GLY A 59 -2.27 12.70 -0.80
CA GLY A 59 -1.33 12.96 0.28
C GLY A 59 -0.58 11.67 0.64
N ILE A 60 0.75 11.73 0.73
CA ILE A 60 1.58 10.59 1.12
C ILE A 60 2.37 11.00 2.35
N VAL A 61 2.32 10.18 3.40
CA VAL A 61 3.07 10.40 4.64
C VAL A 61 3.88 9.15 4.98
N GLU A 62 5.13 9.35 5.31
CA GLU A 62 6.01 8.32 5.81
C GLU A 62 5.95 8.27 7.34
N MET A 63 5.71 7.10 7.87
CA MET A 63 5.56 6.84 9.30
C MET A 63 6.82 6.17 9.87
N GLN A 64 6.85 5.98 11.18
CA GLN A 64 8.01 5.42 11.89
C GLN A 64 7.91 3.91 12.13
N SER A 65 6.78 3.31 11.80
CA SER A 65 6.53 1.87 11.94
C SER A 65 5.31 1.46 11.13
N GLU A 66 5.16 0.16 10.91
CA GLU A 66 3.96 -0.40 10.27
C GLU A 66 2.70 -0.18 11.12
N GLY A 67 2.82 -0.31 12.44
CA GLY A 67 1.73 0.00 13.36
C GLY A 67 1.32 1.48 13.29
N GLY A 68 2.29 2.37 13.18
CA GLY A 68 2.05 3.81 12.96
C GLY A 68 1.37 4.07 11.61
N ALA A 69 1.81 3.41 10.55
CA ALA A 69 1.23 3.55 9.22
C ALA A 69 -0.24 3.13 9.20
N VAL A 70 -0.57 1.95 9.73
CA VAL A 70 -1.97 1.50 9.79
C VAL A 70 -2.82 2.33 10.73
N GLY A 71 -2.26 2.87 11.81
CA GLY A 71 -2.95 3.80 12.70
C GLY A 71 -3.31 5.11 12.01
N ALA A 72 -2.39 5.65 11.21
CA ALA A 72 -2.66 6.82 10.37
C ALA A 72 -3.73 6.55 9.31
N VAL A 73 -3.66 5.41 8.62
CA VAL A 73 -4.71 4.98 7.67
C VAL A 73 -6.07 4.88 8.36
N HIS A 74 -6.14 4.29 9.54
CA HIS A 74 -7.37 4.19 10.31
C HIS A 74 -7.98 5.58 10.59
N GLY A 75 -7.17 6.54 11.06
CA GLY A 75 -7.62 7.91 11.27
C GLY A 75 -8.11 8.60 9.99
N MET A 76 -7.39 8.44 8.89
CA MET A 76 -7.79 8.98 7.58
C MET A 76 -9.12 8.40 7.11
N LEU A 77 -9.32 7.08 7.25
CA LEU A 77 -10.57 6.40 6.89
C LEU A 77 -11.75 6.90 7.72
N GLN A 78 -11.56 7.18 9.00
CA GLN A 78 -12.61 7.74 9.86
C GLN A 78 -13.07 9.12 9.41
N THR A 79 -12.22 9.89 8.73
CA THR A 79 -12.62 11.17 8.14
C THR A 79 -13.37 11.04 6.82
N GLY A 80 -13.50 9.83 6.30
CA GLY A 80 -14.13 9.55 5.01
C GLY A 80 -13.19 9.57 3.81
N ALA A 81 -11.89 9.80 4.03
CA ALA A 81 -10.90 9.78 2.95
C ALA A 81 -10.54 8.33 2.58
N MET A 82 -10.59 8.02 1.29
CA MET A 82 -10.07 6.74 0.78
C MET A 82 -8.57 6.69 1.00
N SER A 83 -8.12 5.72 1.80
CA SER A 83 -6.74 5.65 2.23
C SER A 83 -6.21 4.24 2.21
N THR A 84 -4.91 4.09 1.98
CA THR A 84 -4.24 2.78 1.87
C THR A 84 -2.84 2.81 2.46
N THR A 85 -2.25 1.64 2.57
CA THR A 85 -0.84 1.44 2.93
C THR A 85 -0.23 0.33 2.08
N PHE A 86 1.08 0.35 2.01
CA PHE A 86 1.90 -0.66 1.32
C PHE A 86 2.85 -1.28 2.32
N THR A 87 2.93 -2.61 2.34
CA THR A 87 3.77 -3.31 3.30
C THR A 87 4.26 -4.65 2.76
N ALA A 88 5.05 -5.35 3.54
CA ALA A 88 5.46 -6.72 3.30
C ALA A 88 4.84 -7.65 4.35
N SER A 89 5.18 -8.93 4.31
CA SER A 89 4.61 -9.96 5.18
C SER A 89 4.70 -9.65 6.67
N GLN A 90 5.86 -9.23 7.15
CA GLN A 90 6.05 -8.92 8.59
C GLN A 90 5.29 -7.66 9.00
N GLY A 91 5.29 -6.64 8.15
CA GLY A 91 4.51 -5.42 8.40
C GLY A 91 3.01 -5.69 8.46
N LEU A 92 2.50 -6.58 7.61
CA LEU A 92 1.10 -7.00 7.69
C LEU A 92 0.76 -7.59 9.05
N LEU A 93 1.61 -8.45 9.59
CA LEU A 93 1.39 -9.06 10.91
C LEU A 93 1.33 -8.00 12.03
N LEU A 94 2.12 -6.95 11.93
CA LEU A 94 2.10 -5.83 12.87
C LEU A 94 0.86 -4.93 12.72
N MET A 95 0.20 -4.97 11.57
CA MET A 95 -1.02 -4.19 11.29
C MET A 95 -2.31 -4.89 11.75
N ILE A 96 -2.29 -6.20 11.98
CA ILE A 96 -3.49 -7.02 12.25
C ILE A 96 -4.40 -6.43 13.32
N PRO A 97 -3.92 -5.99 14.49
CA PRO A 97 -4.81 -5.43 15.51
C PRO A 97 -5.64 -4.25 15.02
N ASN A 98 -5.05 -3.38 14.22
CA ASN A 98 -5.77 -2.23 13.64
C ASN A 98 -6.67 -2.64 12.48
N MET A 99 -6.32 -3.69 11.74
CA MET A 99 -7.19 -4.24 10.69
C MET A 99 -8.52 -4.72 11.25
N PHE A 100 -8.51 -5.37 12.42
CA PHE A 100 -9.74 -5.75 13.12
C PHE A 100 -10.61 -4.55 13.50
N LYS A 101 -9.99 -3.45 13.94
CA LYS A 101 -10.72 -2.21 14.25
C LYS A 101 -11.34 -1.59 13.00
N ILE A 102 -10.56 -1.48 11.94
CA ILE A 102 -11.02 -0.95 10.64
C ILE A 102 -12.19 -1.77 10.11
N ALA A 103 -12.09 -3.10 10.17
CA ALA A 103 -13.16 -4.01 9.75
C ALA A 103 -14.39 -3.89 10.65
N GLY A 104 -14.21 -3.82 11.96
CA GLY A 104 -15.32 -3.66 12.92
C GLY A 104 -16.08 -2.34 12.76
N GLU A 105 -15.40 -1.30 12.29
CA GLU A 105 -16.00 0.01 12.00
C GLU A 105 -16.55 0.11 10.56
N LEU A 106 -16.46 -0.96 9.78
CA LEU A 106 -16.91 -1.04 8.38
C LEU A 106 -16.27 0.01 7.47
N LEU A 107 -15.01 0.35 7.73
CA LEU A 107 -14.25 1.31 6.93
C LEU A 107 -13.65 0.63 5.69
N PRO A 108 -13.94 1.14 4.48
CA PRO A 108 -13.47 0.52 3.25
C PRO A 108 -11.99 0.86 2.99
N THR A 109 -11.15 -0.15 2.85
CA THR A 109 -9.75 0.04 2.46
C THR A 109 -9.19 -1.22 1.81
N VAL A 110 -8.08 -1.06 1.12
CA VAL A 110 -7.26 -2.15 0.57
C VAL A 110 -5.85 -2.03 1.11
N PHE A 111 -5.33 -3.11 1.67
CA PHE A 111 -3.93 -3.21 2.06
C PHE A 111 -3.16 -3.90 0.92
N HIS A 112 -2.11 -3.25 0.45
CA HIS A 112 -1.26 -3.80 -0.60
C HIS A 112 -0.05 -4.46 0.04
N VAL A 113 0.07 -5.77 -0.13
CA VAL A 113 1.12 -6.56 0.52
C VAL A 113 1.97 -7.24 -0.54
N THR A 114 3.21 -6.82 -0.66
CA THR A 114 4.21 -7.48 -1.49
C THR A 114 4.98 -8.46 -0.61
N ALA A 115 4.53 -9.70 -0.58
CA ALA A 115 5.06 -10.71 0.32
C ALA A 115 5.78 -11.83 -0.44
N ARG A 116 6.90 -12.28 0.10
CA ARG A 116 7.53 -13.55 -0.31
C ARG A 116 6.82 -14.71 0.35
N THR A 117 6.42 -14.51 1.62
CA THR A 117 5.60 -15.44 2.40
C THR A 117 4.86 -14.65 3.47
N VAL A 118 3.73 -15.15 3.93
CA VAL A 118 3.01 -14.59 5.08
C VAL A 118 3.06 -15.62 6.20
N ALA A 119 3.92 -15.37 7.19
CA ALA A 119 4.17 -16.27 8.31
C ALA A 119 4.54 -15.50 9.56
N THR A 120 4.41 -16.15 10.72
CA THR A 120 4.70 -15.56 12.03
C THR A 120 6.18 -15.50 12.37
N HIS A 121 7.05 -16.15 11.60
CA HIS A 121 8.48 -16.21 11.83
C HIS A 121 9.27 -15.52 10.70
N CYS A 122 10.56 -15.33 10.93
CA CYS A 122 11.45 -14.55 10.07
C CYS A 122 11.50 -15.11 8.64
N LEU A 123 11.61 -14.23 7.66
CA LEU A 123 11.74 -14.59 6.23
C LEU A 123 12.92 -15.53 5.95
N LEU A 124 14.00 -15.43 6.73
CA LEU A 124 15.16 -16.32 6.59
C LEU A 124 14.81 -17.80 6.87
N TYR A 125 13.78 -18.03 7.69
CA TYR A 125 13.33 -19.37 8.02
C TYR A 125 12.17 -19.86 7.14
N THR A 126 11.49 -18.93 6.49
CA THR A 126 10.25 -19.23 5.77
C THR A 126 10.40 -19.18 4.26
N SER A 127 11.39 -18.46 3.75
CA SER A 127 11.68 -18.45 2.33
C SER A 127 12.28 -19.78 1.91
N PRO A 128 11.70 -20.47 0.92
CA PRO A 128 12.31 -21.68 0.40
C PRO A 128 13.68 -21.35 -0.18
N SER A 129 14.66 -22.15 0.16
CA SER A 129 15.99 -22.08 -0.44
C SER A 129 15.93 -22.73 -1.83
N PRO A 130 16.71 -22.23 -2.81
CA PRO A 130 16.86 -22.94 -4.09
C PRO A 130 17.44 -24.35 -3.97
N ARG A 131 17.89 -24.74 -2.77
CA ARG A 131 18.45 -26.07 -2.47
C ARG A 131 17.44 -27.01 -1.81
N ASP A 132 16.32 -26.47 -1.41
CA ASP A 132 15.21 -27.21 -0.82
C ASP A 132 14.26 -27.67 -1.94
#